data_625be4b926908b838c7282253c3d277a
#
_entry.id   625be4b926908b838c7282253c3d277a
#
_cell.length_a   1.000
_cell.length_b   1.000
_cell.length_c   1.000
_cell.angle_alpha   90.00
_cell.angle_beta   90.00
_cell.angle_gamma   90.00
#
_symmetry.space_group_name_H-M   'P 1'
#
loop_
_entity.id
_entity.type
_entity.pdbx_description
1 polymer ?
#
loop_
_entity_poly.entity_id
_entity_poly.type
_entity_poly.pdbx_seq_one_letter_code
_entity_poly.pdbx_strand_id
1 'polypeptide(L)'
;MILKKGMIDFSMKKIDLGKAPVVSTLFKLAIPSMIAQIVNMLYNFIDRIFVSGIESIGTDALASLGVCFPITLILSSFAALIGLGGAPLSSIKLGEGNKKDAERLFNQAFSTLFCIGIILSILVFIFAEPILLLFGCPDSCLPYALPYLKIYTLGTIFNLIALGLNPFINVQGYAISSMCSTLIGALLNIILDPVSYTHLRAHETDQYL
;
A
#
# COMPACT_ATOMS: atom_id res chain seq x y z
N MET A 1 35.44 -22.04 -1.38
CA MET A 1 35.50 -20.80 -0.55
C MET A 1 35.18 -19.53 -1.35
N ILE A 2 34.45 -19.63 -2.48
CA ILE A 2 34.13 -18.49 -3.39
C ILE A 2 32.62 -18.19 -3.46
N LEU A 3 31.73 -19.03 -2.92
CA LEU A 3 30.27 -18.86 -2.99
C LEU A 3 29.63 -18.05 -1.85
N LYS A 4 30.43 -17.44 -0.95
CA LYS A 4 29.92 -16.66 0.21
C LYS A 4 29.90 -15.15 0.01
N LYS A 5 30.29 -14.63 -1.16
CA LYS A 5 30.43 -13.17 -1.41
C LYS A 5 29.33 -12.56 -2.27
N GLY A 6 28.32 -13.32 -2.67
CA GLY A 6 27.22 -12.88 -3.56
C GLY A 6 25.82 -12.93 -2.96
N MET A 7 25.67 -13.40 -1.73
CA MET A 7 24.39 -13.27 -1.05
C MET A 7 24.29 -11.86 -0.48
N ILE A 8 23.33 -11.09 -0.99
CA ILE A 8 22.89 -9.83 -0.38
C ILE A 8 22.63 -10.16 1.09
N ASP A 9 23.44 -9.57 1.98
CA ASP A 9 23.27 -9.74 3.41
C ASP A 9 21.95 -9.07 3.82
N PHE A 10 20.88 -9.87 3.89
CA PHE A 10 19.53 -9.48 4.33
C PHE A 10 19.49 -9.26 5.85
N SER A 11 20.63 -8.92 6.45
CA SER A 11 20.69 -8.51 7.85
C SER A 11 19.80 -7.27 8.02
N MET A 12 18.77 -7.34 8.86
CA MET A 12 17.95 -6.18 9.29
C MET A 12 18.76 -5.16 10.09
N LYS A 13 20.04 -5.01 9.73
CA LYS A 13 20.99 -4.15 10.41
C LYS A 13 20.68 -2.70 10.07
N LYS A 14 20.49 -1.90 11.10
CA LYS A 14 20.33 -0.46 10.98
C LYS A 14 21.50 0.16 10.21
N ILE A 15 21.21 0.93 9.17
CA ILE A 15 22.20 1.70 8.41
C ILE A 15 22.56 2.93 9.23
N ASP A 16 23.84 3.14 9.53
CA ASP A 16 24.32 4.35 10.19
C ASP A 16 24.34 5.51 9.18
N LEU A 17 23.30 6.34 9.23
CA LEU A 17 23.10 7.47 8.32
C LEU A 17 24.07 8.62 8.60
N GLY A 18 24.68 8.68 9.80
CA GLY A 18 25.54 9.79 10.20
C GLY A 18 27.02 9.64 9.81
N LYS A 19 27.50 8.41 9.59
CA LYS A 19 28.94 8.13 9.35
C LYS A 19 29.24 7.48 8.01
N ALA A 20 28.23 6.94 7.32
CA ALA A 20 28.43 6.26 6.04
C ALA A 20 28.58 7.26 4.87
N PRO A 21 29.35 6.91 3.81
CA PRO A 21 29.42 7.73 2.59
C PRO A 21 28.05 7.95 1.98
N VAL A 22 27.72 9.18 1.63
CA VAL A 22 26.39 9.60 1.15
C VAL A 22 25.91 8.73 -0.01
N VAL A 23 26.73 8.52 -1.03
CA VAL A 23 26.38 7.73 -2.22
C VAL A 23 26.05 6.28 -1.85
N SER A 24 26.88 5.63 -1.02
CA SER A 24 26.63 4.25 -0.57
C SER A 24 25.34 4.15 0.25
N THR A 25 25.07 5.13 1.10
CA THR A 25 23.84 5.19 1.91
C THR A 25 22.60 5.37 1.04
N LEU A 26 22.67 6.23 0.03
CA LEU A 26 21.60 6.46 -0.92
C LEU A 26 21.21 5.16 -1.62
N PHE A 27 22.18 4.42 -2.18
CA PHE A 27 21.89 3.13 -2.84
C PHE A 27 21.36 2.07 -1.86
N LYS A 28 21.87 2.01 -0.64
CA LYS A 28 21.39 1.08 0.39
C LYS A 28 19.94 1.33 0.83
N LEU A 29 19.47 2.58 0.73
CA LEU A 29 18.09 2.95 1.03
C LEU A 29 17.20 2.83 -0.23
N ALA A 30 17.69 3.27 -1.39
CA ALA A 30 16.92 3.32 -2.62
C ALA A 30 16.63 1.93 -3.20
N ILE A 31 17.64 1.03 -3.24
CA ILE A 31 17.46 -0.29 -3.85
C ILE A 31 16.35 -1.11 -3.18
N PRO A 32 16.31 -1.26 -1.83
CA PRO A 32 15.21 -1.96 -1.17
C PRO A 32 13.85 -1.33 -1.45
N SER A 33 13.77 0.00 -1.43
CA SER A 33 12.52 0.71 -1.72
C SER A 33 12.06 0.53 -3.17
N MET A 34 12.99 0.53 -4.12
CA MET A 34 12.68 0.25 -5.54
C MET A 34 12.19 -1.18 -5.74
N ILE A 35 12.84 -2.16 -5.12
CA ILE A 35 12.41 -3.57 -5.18
C ILE A 35 10.98 -3.70 -4.62
N ALA A 36 10.69 -3.09 -3.47
CA ALA A 36 9.37 -3.10 -2.88
C ALA A 36 8.32 -2.52 -3.83
N GLN A 37 8.62 -1.41 -4.51
CA GLN A 37 7.71 -0.78 -5.47
C GLN A 37 7.49 -1.63 -6.72
N ILE A 38 8.54 -2.26 -7.25
CA ILE A 38 8.43 -3.17 -8.39
C ILE A 38 7.52 -4.35 -8.04
N VAL A 39 7.73 -4.98 -6.89
CA VAL A 39 6.89 -6.10 -6.44
C VAL A 39 5.45 -5.66 -6.22
N ASN A 40 5.24 -4.49 -5.63
CA ASN A 40 3.91 -3.90 -5.45
C ASN A 40 3.20 -3.66 -6.80
N MET A 41 3.93 -3.19 -7.80
CA MET A 41 3.41 -2.99 -9.15
C MET A 41 3.06 -4.31 -9.84
N LEU A 42 3.93 -5.32 -9.67
CA LEU A 42 3.72 -6.65 -10.25
C LEU A 42 2.48 -7.33 -9.66
N TYR A 43 2.30 -7.29 -8.33
CA TYR A 43 1.11 -7.90 -7.74
C TYR A 43 -0.17 -7.20 -8.19
N ASN A 44 -0.19 -5.87 -8.27
CA ASN A 44 -1.36 -5.13 -8.81
C ASN A 44 -1.67 -5.51 -10.26
N PHE A 45 -0.64 -5.82 -11.05
CA PHE A 45 -0.82 -6.28 -12.43
C PHE A 45 -1.40 -7.70 -12.48
N ILE A 46 -0.88 -8.60 -11.65
CA ILE A 46 -1.34 -9.99 -11.53
C ILE A 46 -2.81 -10.01 -11.06
N ASP A 47 -3.18 -9.24 -10.04
CA ASP A 47 -4.55 -9.11 -9.55
C ASP A 47 -5.53 -8.72 -10.67
N ARG A 48 -5.15 -7.75 -11.51
CA ARG A 48 -5.97 -7.35 -12.66
C ARG A 48 -6.13 -8.45 -13.71
N ILE A 49 -5.11 -9.29 -13.91
CA ILE A 49 -5.22 -10.46 -14.81
C ILE A 49 -6.25 -11.45 -14.25
N PHE A 50 -6.20 -11.74 -12.96
CA PHE A 50 -7.19 -12.62 -12.32
C PHE A 50 -8.60 -12.06 -12.46
N VAL A 51 -8.83 -10.80 -12.15
CA VAL A 51 -10.14 -10.16 -12.28
C VAL A 51 -10.64 -10.18 -13.73
N SER A 52 -9.78 -9.94 -14.71
CA SER A 52 -10.16 -9.97 -16.13
C SER A 52 -10.56 -11.36 -16.63
N GLY A 53 -10.08 -12.41 -15.96
CA GLY A 53 -10.36 -13.81 -16.29
C GLY A 53 -11.69 -14.35 -15.73
N ILE A 54 -12.49 -13.53 -15.02
CA ILE A 54 -13.80 -13.96 -14.53
C ILE A 54 -14.76 -14.13 -15.71
N GLU A 55 -15.24 -15.36 -15.91
CA GLU A 55 -16.23 -15.65 -16.94
C GLU A 55 -17.50 -14.82 -16.68
N SER A 56 -18.08 -14.26 -17.75
CA SER A 56 -19.28 -13.43 -17.77
C SER A 56 -19.19 -11.98 -17.26
N ILE A 57 -18.38 -11.68 -16.24
CA ILE A 57 -18.34 -10.35 -15.61
C ILE A 57 -16.96 -9.66 -15.60
N GLY A 58 -15.92 -10.34 -16.10
CA GLY A 58 -14.53 -9.86 -16.02
C GLY A 58 -14.31 -8.48 -16.62
N THR A 59 -14.99 -8.16 -17.71
CA THR A 59 -14.92 -6.85 -18.36
C THR A 59 -15.51 -5.74 -17.49
N ASP A 60 -16.70 -5.97 -16.92
CA ASP A 60 -17.37 -4.98 -16.07
C ASP A 60 -16.69 -4.85 -14.71
N ALA A 61 -16.18 -5.95 -14.17
CA ALA A 61 -15.37 -5.95 -12.95
C ALA A 61 -14.06 -5.15 -13.15
N LEU A 62 -13.34 -5.38 -14.25
CA LEU A 62 -12.13 -4.64 -14.58
C LEU A 62 -12.39 -3.14 -14.81
N ALA A 63 -13.49 -2.81 -15.52
CA ALA A 63 -13.95 -1.44 -15.70
C ALA A 63 -14.28 -0.78 -14.36
N SER A 64 -14.94 -1.51 -13.45
CA SER A 64 -15.26 -1.06 -12.10
C SER A 64 -14.00 -0.73 -11.28
N LEU A 65 -12.97 -1.57 -11.35
CA LEU A 65 -11.66 -1.28 -10.73
C LEU A 65 -11.03 -0.02 -11.35
N GLY A 66 -11.19 0.18 -12.67
CA GLY A 66 -10.71 1.37 -13.37
C GLY A 66 -11.34 2.66 -12.84
N VAL A 67 -12.66 2.66 -12.61
CA VAL A 67 -13.38 3.81 -12.02
C VAL A 67 -13.03 4.02 -10.55
N CYS A 68 -12.83 2.96 -9.77
CA CYS A 68 -12.44 3.06 -8.37
C CYS A 68 -10.98 3.53 -8.18
N PHE A 69 -10.10 3.28 -9.16
CA PHE A 69 -8.66 3.58 -9.05
C PHE A 69 -8.34 5.05 -8.74
N PRO A 70 -8.90 6.07 -9.42
CA PRO A 70 -8.66 7.46 -9.06
C PRO A 70 -9.12 7.79 -7.64
N ILE A 71 -10.22 7.20 -7.18
CA ILE A 71 -10.74 7.41 -5.82
C ILE A 71 -9.76 6.86 -4.79
N THR A 72 -9.29 5.62 -4.98
CA THR A 72 -8.30 5.00 -4.08
C THR A 72 -6.95 5.73 -4.11
N LEU A 73 -6.57 6.30 -5.26
CA LEU A 73 -5.38 7.13 -5.41
C LEU A 73 -5.49 8.43 -4.60
N ILE A 74 -6.64 9.11 -4.65
CA ILE A 74 -6.92 10.31 -3.85
C ILE A 74 -6.82 9.96 -2.35
N LEU A 75 -7.42 8.87 -1.91
CA LEU A 75 -7.32 8.42 -0.52
C LEU A 75 -5.85 8.19 -0.10
N SER A 76 -5.10 7.48 -0.93
CA SER A 76 -3.68 7.17 -0.65
C SER A 76 -2.78 8.41 -0.69
N SER A 77 -3.16 9.47 -1.41
CA SER A 77 -2.38 10.71 -1.47
C SER A 77 -2.28 11.44 -0.12
N PHE A 78 -3.27 11.27 0.76
CA PHE A 78 -3.18 11.78 2.14
C PHE A 78 -2.09 11.06 2.94
N ALA A 79 -1.92 9.76 2.75
CA ALA A 79 -0.82 9.02 3.37
C ALA A 79 0.54 9.50 2.86
N ALA A 80 0.65 9.71 1.54
CA ALA A 80 1.86 10.23 0.92
C ALA A 80 2.20 11.63 1.43
N LEU A 81 1.21 12.52 1.54
CA LEU A 81 1.39 13.88 2.07
C LEU A 81 2.02 13.86 3.47
N ILE A 82 1.47 13.05 4.37
CA ILE A 82 1.94 12.98 5.76
C ILE A 82 3.27 12.21 5.86
N GLY A 83 3.40 11.10 5.14
CA GLY A 83 4.60 10.26 5.18
C GLY A 83 5.80 10.95 4.56
N LEU A 84 5.67 11.45 3.32
CA LEU A 84 6.76 12.11 2.61
C LEU A 84 7.05 13.52 3.14
N GLY A 85 6.07 14.18 3.74
CA GLY A 85 6.28 15.46 4.42
C GLY A 85 6.89 15.32 5.81
N GLY A 86 6.41 14.37 6.60
CA GLY A 86 6.81 14.20 8.00
C GLY A 86 8.13 13.44 8.20
N ALA A 87 8.40 12.42 7.37
CA ALA A 87 9.59 11.58 7.52
C ALA A 87 10.91 12.36 7.38
N PRO A 88 11.10 13.28 6.40
CA PRO A 88 12.30 14.12 6.34
C PRO A 88 12.50 14.99 7.58
N LEU A 89 11.41 15.57 8.13
CA LEU A 89 11.48 16.38 9.35
C LEU A 89 11.93 15.52 10.54
N SER A 90 11.40 14.31 10.67
CA SER A 90 11.84 13.35 11.69
C SER A 90 13.33 12.97 11.53
N SER A 91 13.78 12.80 10.29
CA SER A 91 15.17 12.52 9.95
C SER A 91 16.12 13.65 10.41
N ILE A 92 15.74 14.91 10.18
CA ILE A 92 16.51 16.07 10.64
C ILE A 92 16.63 16.05 12.16
N LYS A 93 15.54 15.82 12.88
CA LYS A 93 15.55 15.75 14.36
C LYS A 93 16.40 14.59 14.88
N LEU A 94 16.41 13.45 14.19
CA LEU A 94 17.30 12.34 14.50
C LEU A 94 18.76 12.71 14.28
N GLY A 95 19.08 13.45 13.21
CA GLY A 95 20.43 13.94 12.90
C GLY A 95 20.94 14.96 13.94
N GLU A 96 20.06 15.80 14.47
CA GLU A 96 20.32 16.74 15.57
C GLU A 96 20.51 16.01 16.93
N GLY A 97 20.30 14.69 17.01
CA GLY A 97 20.34 13.92 18.25
C GLY A 97 19.06 14.06 19.10
N ASN A 98 18.06 14.81 18.63
CA ASN A 98 16.82 15.06 19.33
C ASN A 98 15.78 13.97 19.07
N LYS A 99 15.97 12.81 19.69
CA LYS A 99 15.08 11.65 19.57
C LYS A 99 13.64 11.96 20.01
N LYS A 100 13.49 12.81 21.03
CA LYS A 100 12.19 13.15 21.62
C LYS A 100 11.29 13.87 20.63
N ASP A 101 11.82 14.82 19.88
CA ASP A 101 11.08 15.54 18.86
C ASP A 101 10.82 14.64 17.63
N ALA A 102 11.75 13.77 17.28
CA ALA A 102 11.53 12.79 16.21
C ALA A 102 10.37 11.81 16.53
N GLU A 103 10.31 11.30 17.77
CA GLU A 103 9.21 10.47 18.26
C GLU A 103 7.88 11.25 18.28
N ARG A 104 7.91 12.53 18.66
CA ARG A 104 6.73 13.40 18.65
C ARG A 104 6.18 13.56 17.24
N LEU A 105 7.03 13.80 16.26
CA LEU A 105 6.65 13.89 14.84
C LEU A 105 6.02 12.58 14.34
N PHE A 106 6.60 11.44 14.69
CA PHE A 106 6.04 10.13 14.35
C PHE A 106 4.65 9.93 14.97
N ASN A 107 4.48 10.23 16.26
CA ASN A 107 3.20 10.10 16.95
C ASN A 107 2.14 11.05 16.39
N GLN A 108 2.54 12.27 16.01
CA GLN A 108 1.65 13.22 15.33
C GLN A 108 1.23 12.70 13.96
N ALA A 109 2.17 12.17 13.16
CA ALA A 109 1.86 11.56 11.87
C ALA A 109 0.88 10.39 12.02
N PHE A 110 1.12 9.49 12.97
CA PHE A 110 0.21 8.38 13.27
C PHE A 110 -1.19 8.86 13.64
N SER A 111 -1.30 9.79 14.60
CA SER A 111 -2.60 10.33 15.04
C SER A 111 -3.34 11.03 13.91
N THR A 112 -2.61 11.79 13.08
CA THR A 112 -3.20 12.50 11.93
C THR A 112 -3.69 11.52 10.87
N LEU A 113 -2.91 10.49 10.54
CA LEU A 113 -3.30 9.43 9.60
C LEU A 113 -4.53 8.67 10.09
N PHE A 114 -4.57 8.36 11.38
CA PHE A 114 -5.69 7.67 12.01
C PHE A 114 -6.98 8.50 11.96
N CYS A 115 -6.91 9.78 12.35
CA CYS A 115 -8.06 10.68 12.31
C CYS A 115 -8.54 10.92 10.87
N ILE A 116 -7.63 11.22 9.93
CA ILE A 116 -7.97 11.42 8.52
C ILE A 116 -8.54 10.13 7.93
N GLY A 117 -7.95 8.97 8.28
CA GLY A 117 -8.44 7.66 7.84
C GLY A 117 -9.89 7.41 8.24
N ILE A 118 -10.25 7.70 9.50
CA ILE A 118 -11.64 7.59 9.98
C ILE A 118 -12.57 8.53 9.20
N ILE A 119 -12.19 9.81 9.08
CA ILE A 119 -13.02 10.82 8.40
C ILE A 119 -13.24 10.41 6.94
N LEU A 120 -12.18 10.07 6.21
CA LEU A 120 -12.26 9.66 4.82
C LEU A 120 -13.06 8.36 4.65
N SER A 121 -12.87 7.38 5.55
CA SER A 121 -13.63 6.14 5.51
C SER A 121 -15.13 6.38 5.68
N ILE A 122 -15.53 7.17 6.64
CA ILE A 122 -16.95 7.52 6.86
C ILE A 122 -17.51 8.28 5.66
N LEU A 123 -16.78 9.29 5.17
CA LEU A 123 -17.21 10.13 4.07
C LEU A 123 -17.40 9.30 2.78
N VAL A 124 -16.39 8.52 2.40
CA VAL A 124 -16.47 7.71 1.17
C VAL A 124 -17.47 6.57 1.32
N PHE A 125 -17.61 5.96 2.50
CA PHE A 125 -18.61 4.91 2.71
C PHE A 125 -20.05 5.41 2.54
N ILE A 126 -20.35 6.62 3.07
CA ILE A 126 -21.70 7.23 2.96
C ILE A 126 -21.97 7.71 1.54
N PHE A 127 -20.98 8.34 0.91
CA PHE A 127 -21.13 8.94 -0.42
C PHE A 127 -20.54 8.07 -1.55
N ALA A 128 -20.41 6.75 -1.34
CA ALA A 128 -19.78 5.85 -2.31
C ALA A 128 -20.46 5.90 -3.68
N GLU A 129 -21.78 5.81 -3.74
CA GLU A 129 -22.55 5.84 -4.98
C GLU A 129 -22.45 7.20 -5.72
N PRO A 130 -22.76 8.35 -5.09
CA PRO A 130 -22.61 9.63 -5.78
C PRO A 130 -21.15 9.93 -6.19
N ILE A 131 -20.16 9.47 -5.45
CA ILE A 131 -18.75 9.59 -5.85
C ILE A 131 -18.47 8.77 -7.10
N LEU A 132 -18.92 7.50 -7.17
CA LEU A 132 -18.76 6.66 -8.35
C LEU A 132 -19.42 7.27 -9.58
N LEU A 133 -20.64 7.78 -9.45
CA LEU A 133 -21.35 8.46 -10.54
C LEU A 133 -20.60 9.72 -10.99
N LEU A 134 -20.06 10.52 -10.06
CA LEU A 134 -19.25 11.70 -10.37
C LEU A 134 -17.98 11.33 -11.17
N PHE A 135 -17.39 10.17 -10.90
CA PHE A 135 -16.24 9.64 -11.63
C PHE A 135 -16.61 8.90 -12.92
N GLY A 136 -17.88 8.96 -13.34
CA GLY A 136 -18.36 8.43 -14.60
C GLY A 136 -18.56 6.91 -14.62
N CYS A 137 -18.95 6.32 -13.47
CA CYS A 137 -19.25 4.89 -13.39
C CYS A 137 -20.49 4.57 -14.25
N PRO A 138 -20.38 3.68 -15.27
CA PRO A 138 -21.52 3.21 -16.02
C PRO A 138 -22.48 2.38 -15.16
N ASP A 139 -23.77 2.37 -15.51
CA ASP A 139 -24.79 1.59 -14.78
C ASP A 139 -24.46 0.10 -14.72
N SER A 140 -23.84 -0.46 -15.77
CA SER A 140 -23.39 -1.85 -15.82
C SER A 140 -22.28 -2.18 -14.81
N CYS A 141 -21.43 -1.20 -14.49
CA CYS A 141 -20.31 -1.36 -13.56
C CYS A 141 -20.68 -1.07 -12.10
N LEU A 142 -21.74 -0.29 -11.87
CA LEU A 142 -22.14 0.15 -10.53
C LEU A 142 -22.39 -0.99 -9.54
N PRO A 143 -23.02 -2.13 -9.92
CA PRO A 143 -23.24 -3.27 -9.04
C PRO A 143 -21.94 -3.90 -8.50
N TYR A 144 -20.82 -3.77 -9.24
CA TYR A 144 -19.51 -4.29 -8.86
C TYR A 144 -18.64 -3.23 -8.18
N ALA A 145 -18.66 -1.99 -8.69
CA ALA A 145 -17.87 -0.89 -8.17
C ALA A 145 -18.28 -0.46 -6.74
N LEU A 146 -19.59 -0.44 -6.46
CA LEU A 146 -20.12 0.03 -5.19
C LEU A 146 -19.74 -0.87 -4.00
N PRO A 147 -19.95 -2.20 -4.03
CA PRO A 147 -19.51 -3.07 -2.96
C PRO A 147 -17.98 -3.08 -2.82
N TYR A 148 -17.24 -3.08 -3.94
CA TYR A 148 -15.79 -2.99 -3.93
C TYR A 148 -15.31 -1.74 -3.19
N LEU A 149 -15.82 -0.56 -3.55
CA LEU A 149 -15.42 0.70 -2.92
C LEU A 149 -15.78 0.73 -1.44
N LYS A 150 -16.95 0.22 -1.05
CA LYS A 150 -17.35 0.13 0.36
C LYS A 150 -16.44 -0.77 1.18
N ILE A 151 -16.09 -1.96 0.66
CA ILE A 151 -15.17 -2.88 1.33
C ILE A 151 -13.77 -2.26 1.43
N TYR A 152 -13.26 -1.69 0.34
CA TYR A 152 -11.96 -0.99 0.32
C TYR A 152 -11.92 0.12 1.38
N THR A 153 -13.01 0.86 1.52
CA THR A 153 -13.11 1.97 2.48
C THR A 153 -12.95 1.52 3.93
N LEU A 154 -13.44 0.33 4.30
CA LEU A 154 -13.22 -0.24 5.63
C LEU A 154 -11.75 -0.51 5.93
N GLY A 155 -10.98 -0.88 4.90
CA GLY A 155 -9.53 -1.09 4.99
C GLY A 155 -8.69 0.20 4.88
N THR A 156 -9.28 1.33 4.52
CA THR A 156 -8.57 2.58 4.22
C THR A 156 -7.73 3.07 5.38
N ILE A 157 -8.21 2.96 6.62
CA ILE A 157 -7.47 3.39 7.83
C ILE A 157 -6.13 2.65 7.92
N PHE A 158 -6.16 1.33 7.77
CA PHE A 158 -4.95 0.48 7.83
C PHE A 158 -4.01 0.78 6.68
N ASN A 159 -4.56 0.97 5.47
CA ASN A 159 -3.79 1.32 4.28
C ASN A 159 -3.08 2.67 4.44
N LEU A 160 -3.78 3.71 4.92
CA LEU A 160 -3.20 5.03 5.16
C LEU A 160 -2.07 4.97 6.21
N ILE A 161 -2.27 4.23 7.30
CA ILE A 161 -1.24 4.06 8.34
C ILE A 161 -0.03 3.32 7.76
N ALA A 162 -0.24 2.22 7.05
CA ALA A 162 0.83 1.44 6.46
C ALA A 162 1.67 2.25 5.46
N LEU A 163 1.01 2.93 4.51
CA LEU A 163 1.68 3.75 3.50
C LEU A 163 2.33 5.00 4.11
N GLY A 164 1.65 5.68 5.04
CA GLY A 164 2.11 6.94 5.60
C GLY A 164 3.25 6.78 6.61
N LEU A 165 3.33 5.66 7.32
CA LEU A 165 4.41 5.42 8.29
C LEU A 165 5.63 4.72 7.68
N ASN A 166 5.50 4.07 6.54
CA ASN A 166 6.60 3.37 5.87
C ASN A 166 7.82 4.28 5.62
N PRO A 167 7.69 5.55 5.13
CA PRO A 167 8.80 6.49 5.00
C PRO A 167 9.53 6.76 6.32
N PHE A 168 8.84 6.78 7.46
CA PHE A 168 9.47 6.98 8.77
C PHE A 168 10.39 5.81 9.17
N ILE A 169 10.07 4.58 8.75
CA ILE A 169 10.92 3.41 8.95
C ILE A 169 12.19 3.55 8.11
N ASN A 170 12.05 4.02 6.87
CA ASN A 170 13.18 4.22 5.96
C ASN A 170 14.17 5.27 6.49
N VAL A 171 13.69 6.42 6.98
CA VAL A 171 14.58 7.49 7.48
C VAL A 171 15.25 7.17 8.80
N GLN A 172 14.80 6.13 9.50
CA GLN A 172 15.49 5.59 10.68
C GLN A 172 16.65 4.64 10.31
N GLY A 173 16.83 4.34 9.01
CA GLY A 173 17.86 3.43 8.51
C GLY A 173 17.42 1.97 8.39
N TYR A 174 16.12 1.66 8.52
CA TYR A 174 15.57 0.31 8.44
C TYR A 174 14.90 0.02 7.08
N ALA A 175 15.55 0.40 5.98
CA ALA A 175 14.98 0.24 4.62
C ALA A 175 14.64 -1.23 4.28
N ILE A 176 15.42 -2.20 4.75
CA ILE A 176 15.16 -3.62 4.55
C ILE A 176 13.90 -4.05 5.29
N SER A 177 13.67 -3.57 6.52
CA SER A 177 12.45 -3.87 7.27
C SER A 177 11.20 -3.30 6.59
N SER A 178 11.32 -2.08 6.06
CA SER A 178 10.27 -1.44 5.25
C SER A 178 9.95 -2.26 3.98
N MET A 179 10.98 -2.67 3.25
CA MET A 179 10.84 -3.55 2.08
C MET A 179 10.17 -4.88 2.46
N CYS A 180 10.64 -5.57 3.51
CA CYS A 180 10.06 -6.83 3.95
C CYS A 180 8.59 -6.71 4.32
N SER A 181 8.18 -5.62 4.98
CA SER A 181 6.77 -5.36 5.29
C SER A 181 5.91 -5.30 4.02
N THR A 182 6.37 -4.57 3.00
CA THR A 182 5.68 -4.48 1.71
C THR A 182 5.66 -5.83 0.97
N LEU A 183 6.78 -6.57 0.98
CA LEU A 183 6.87 -7.88 0.35
C LEU A 183 5.95 -8.92 0.98
N ILE A 184 5.84 -8.94 2.30
CA ILE A 184 4.92 -9.84 3.02
C ILE A 184 3.48 -9.55 2.60
N GLY A 185 3.08 -8.28 2.54
CA GLY A 185 1.75 -7.90 2.07
C GLY A 185 1.48 -8.36 0.63
N ALA A 186 2.41 -8.11 -0.29
CA ALA A 186 2.28 -8.53 -1.67
C ALA A 186 2.23 -10.07 -1.83
N LEU A 187 3.05 -10.81 -1.10
CA LEU A 187 3.04 -12.27 -1.12
C LEU A 187 1.73 -12.85 -0.57
N LEU A 188 1.21 -12.26 0.51
CA LEU A 188 -0.09 -12.67 1.07
C LEU A 188 -1.21 -12.46 0.04
N ASN A 189 -1.23 -11.33 -0.67
CA ASN A 189 -2.20 -11.09 -1.72
C ASN A 189 -2.08 -12.13 -2.84
N ILE A 190 -0.89 -12.34 -3.40
CA ILE A 190 -0.67 -13.33 -4.47
C ILE A 190 -1.13 -14.75 -4.07
N ILE A 191 -1.00 -15.12 -2.80
CA ILE A 191 -1.43 -16.42 -2.28
C ILE A 191 -2.94 -16.46 -2.05
N LEU A 192 -3.52 -15.38 -1.54
CA LEU A 192 -4.94 -15.31 -1.20
C LEU A 192 -5.84 -15.13 -2.43
N ASP A 193 -5.38 -14.43 -3.46
CA ASP A 193 -6.15 -14.17 -4.67
C ASP A 193 -6.63 -15.48 -5.35
N PRO A 194 -5.77 -16.46 -5.69
CA PRO A 194 -6.24 -17.69 -6.31
C PRO A 194 -7.10 -18.55 -5.38
N VAL A 195 -6.88 -18.49 -4.05
CA VAL A 195 -7.71 -19.22 -3.07
C VAL A 195 -9.10 -18.63 -3.01
N SER A 196 -9.22 -17.29 -2.95
CA SER A 196 -10.50 -16.59 -2.98
C SER A 196 -11.24 -16.86 -4.29
N TYR A 197 -10.53 -16.92 -5.40
CA TYR A 197 -11.08 -17.16 -6.72
C TYR A 197 -11.67 -18.58 -6.87
N THR A 198 -10.92 -19.60 -6.46
CA THR A 198 -11.39 -21.00 -6.52
C THR A 198 -12.58 -21.24 -5.60
N HIS A 199 -12.61 -20.56 -4.45
CA HIS A 199 -13.71 -20.70 -3.48
C HIS A 199 -14.99 -20.01 -3.94
N LEU A 200 -14.89 -18.81 -4.53
CA LEU A 200 -16.03 -18.10 -5.11
C LEU A 200 -16.60 -18.83 -6.33
N ARG A 201 -15.74 -19.37 -7.20
CA ARG A 201 -16.18 -20.14 -8.37
C ARG A 201 -16.89 -21.46 -7.97
N ALA A 202 -16.48 -22.11 -6.89
CA ALA A 202 -17.17 -23.29 -6.38
C ALA A 202 -18.60 -22.98 -5.93
N HIS A 203 -18.81 -21.80 -5.30
CA HIS A 203 -20.14 -21.36 -4.88
C HIS A 203 -21.07 -20.98 -6.04
N GLU A 204 -20.54 -20.43 -7.15
CA GLU A 204 -21.36 -20.13 -8.34
C GLU A 204 -21.82 -21.42 -9.05
N THR A 205 -20.99 -22.45 -9.10
CA THR A 205 -21.35 -23.74 -9.72
C THR A 205 -22.43 -24.48 -8.95
N ASP A 206 -22.48 -24.35 -7.63
CA ASP A 206 -23.50 -24.98 -6.78
C ASP A 206 -24.88 -24.26 -6.83
N GLN A 207 -24.95 -23.03 -7.34
CA GLN A 207 -26.22 -22.32 -7.53
C GLN A 207 -26.94 -22.65 -8.85
N TYR A 208 -26.26 -23.31 -9.78
CA TYR A 208 -26.83 -23.70 -11.09
C TYR A 208 -27.12 -25.20 -11.22
N LEU A 209 -26.95 -25.99 -10.15
CA LEU A 209 -27.36 -27.38 -10.03
C LEU A 209 -28.60 -27.53 -9.14
#